data_7097eed9d5a986892d0c2a7f3c1ef9cc
#
_entry.id   7097eed9d5a986892d0c2a7f3c1ef9cc
#
_cell.length_a   1.000
_cell.length_b   1.000
_cell.length_c   1.000
_cell.angle_alpha   90.00
_cell.angle_beta   90.00
_cell.angle_gamma   90.00
#
_symmetry.space_group_name_H-M   'P 1'
#
loop_
_entity.id
_entity.type
_entity.pdbx_description
1 polymer ?
#
loop_
_entity_poly.entity_id
_entity_poly.type
_entity_poly.pdbx_seq_one_letter_code
_entity_poly.pdbx_strand_id
1 'polypeptide(L)' 'MNRYLIAVVVDGDPRRTRDVTIQGRSVWQAGWLYRQINPDAWVVAVRACGEG' A
#
# COMPACT_ATOMS: atom_id res chain seq x y z
N MET A 1 -5.96 -7.86 -13.30
CA MET A 1 -5.64 -7.11 -12.09
C MET A 1 -4.16 -6.98 -11.92
N ASN A 2 -3.72 -5.86 -11.44
CA ASN A 2 -2.31 -5.60 -11.26
C ASN A 2 -1.95 -5.65 -9.78
N ARG A 3 -0.67 -5.81 -9.52
CA ARG A 3 -0.17 -5.77 -8.16
C ARG A 3 0.38 -4.39 -7.86
N TYR A 4 0.19 -3.97 -6.64
CA TYR A 4 0.67 -2.68 -6.17
C TYR A 4 1.41 -2.84 -4.86
N LEU A 5 2.42 -2.01 -4.66
CA LEU A 5 3.16 -1.98 -3.41
C LEU A 5 2.67 -0.79 -2.60
N ILE A 6 2.32 -1.04 -1.37
CA ILE A 6 1.86 -0.02 -0.46
C ILE A 6 2.90 0.15 0.64
N ALA A 7 3.47 1.33 0.74
CA ALA A 7 4.44 1.62 1.77
C ALA A 7 3.70 2.10 3.01
N VAL A 8 3.86 1.37 4.11
CA VAL A 8 3.15 1.67 5.36
C VAL A 8 4.15 1.93 6.44
N VAL A 9 3.84 2.89 7.30
CA VAL A 9 4.68 3.25 8.45
C VAL A 9 4.62 2.13 9.49
N VAL A 10 5.78 1.79 10.03
CA VAL A 10 5.91 0.77 11.06
C VAL A 10 6.19 1.43 12.39
N ASP A 11 5.48 1.00 13.43
CA ASP A 11 5.68 1.49 14.81
C ASP A 11 5.53 2.99 14.93
N GLY A 12 4.74 3.61 14.09
CA GLY A 12 4.50 5.05 14.16
C GLY A 12 5.70 5.91 13.77
N ASP A 13 6.75 5.31 13.23
CA ASP A 13 7.95 6.04 12.83
C ASP A 13 7.97 6.20 11.30
N PRO A 14 7.74 7.39 10.76
CA PRO A 14 7.67 7.60 9.32
C PRO A 14 8.97 7.29 8.59
N ARG A 15 10.08 7.13 9.29
CA ARG A 15 11.33 6.72 8.67
C ARG A 15 11.40 5.21 8.54
N ARG A 16 10.49 4.49 9.16
CA ARG A 16 10.46 3.03 9.09
C ARG A 16 9.20 2.62 8.36
N THR A 17 9.38 2.09 7.17
CA THR A 17 8.22 1.65 6.38
C THR A 17 8.45 0.23 5.91
N ARG A 18 7.37 -0.43 5.57
CA ARG A 18 7.44 -1.75 4.96
C ARG A 18 6.52 -1.75 3.76
N ASP A 19 6.82 -2.59 2.79
CA ASP A 19 6.02 -2.70 1.60
C ASP A 19 5.07 -3.88 1.72
N VAL A 20 3.82 -3.64 1.40
CA VAL A 20 2.78 -4.67 1.40
C VAL A 20 2.26 -4.77 -0.01
N THR A 21 2.08 -5.98 -0.52
CA THR A 21 1.56 -6.18 -1.87
C THR A 21 0.06 -6.37 -1.81
N ILE A 22 -0.65 -5.71 -2.71
CA ILE A 22 -2.08 -5.87 -2.82
C ILE A 22 -2.47 -5.87 -4.30
N GLN A 23 -3.52 -6.55 -4.65
CA GLN A 23 -4.02 -6.55 -6.02
C GLN A 23 -5.14 -5.54 -6.17
N GLY A 24 -5.19 -4.87 -7.29
CA GLY A 24 -6.25 -3.92 -7.58
C GLY A 24 -6.27 -3.55 -9.04
N ARG A 25 -7.24 -2.76 -9.44
CA ARG A 25 -7.38 -2.34 -10.81
C ARG A 25 -6.63 -1.05 -11.10
N SER A 26 -6.36 -0.28 -10.07
CA SER A 26 -5.63 0.97 -10.19
C SER A 26 -4.94 1.27 -8.88
N VAL A 27 -4.04 2.24 -8.91
CA VAL A 27 -3.33 2.67 -7.70
C VAL A 27 -4.33 3.24 -6.67
N TRP A 28 -5.38 3.91 -7.15
CA TRP A 28 -6.41 4.45 -6.27
C TRP A 28 -7.17 3.33 -5.57
N GLN A 29 -7.56 2.30 -6.33
CA GLN A 29 -8.30 1.19 -5.75
C GLN A 29 -7.43 0.41 -4.76
N ALA A 30 -6.17 0.19 -5.10
CA ALA A 30 -5.27 -0.54 -4.21
C ALA A 30 -5.15 0.16 -2.85
N GLY A 31 -4.96 1.47 -2.86
CA GLY A 31 -4.88 2.23 -1.61
C GLY A 31 -6.17 2.19 -0.84
N TRP A 32 -7.29 2.33 -1.54
CA TRP A 32 -8.59 2.32 -0.92
C TRP A 32 -8.88 0.96 -0.27
N LEU A 33 -8.60 -0.14 -0.99
CA LEU A 33 -8.82 -1.49 -0.46
C LEU A 33 -7.99 -1.75 0.78
N TYR A 34 -6.73 -1.34 0.75
CA TYR A 34 -5.86 -1.57 1.89
C TYR A 34 -6.38 -0.85 3.13
N ARG A 35 -6.88 0.37 2.96
CA ARG A 35 -7.42 1.15 4.07
C ARG A 35 -8.72 0.55 4.60
N GLN A 36 -9.50 -0.10 3.75
CA GLN A 36 -10.71 -0.77 4.21
C GLN A 36 -10.39 -1.95 5.14
N ILE A 37 -9.30 -2.67 4.82
CA ILE A 37 -8.89 -3.81 5.62
C ILE A 37 -8.12 -3.35 6.86
N ASN A 38 -7.36 -2.27 6.74
CA ASN A 38 -6.52 -1.76 7.83
C ASN A 38 -6.80 -0.28 8.04
N PRO A 39 -7.90 0.07 8.70
CA PRO A 39 -8.29 1.48 8.83
C PRO A 39 -7.30 2.33 9.62
N ASP A 40 -6.46 1.70 10.46
CA ASP A 40 -5.49 2.45 11.23
C ASP A 40 -4.13 2.52 10.54
N ALA A 41 -4.01 1.99 9.35
CA ALA A 41 -2.73 1.98 8.67
C ALA A 41 -2.34 3.38 8.22
N TRP A 42 -1.06 3.70 8.39
CA TRP A 42 -0.54 4.97 7.91
C TRP A 42 0.15 4.69 6.58
N VAL A 43 -0.56 4.93 5.48
CA VAL A 43 -0.06 4.68 4.13
C VAL A 43 0.64 5.93 3.63
N VAL A 44 1.90 5.80 3.24
CA VAL A 44 2.67 6.94 2.74
C VAL A 44 2.80 6.95 1.23
N ALA A 45 2.69 5.81 0.59
CA ALA A 45 2.78 5.75 -0.86
C ALA A 45 2.15 4.47 -1.40
N VAL A 46 1.64 4.54 -2.62
CA VAL A 46 1.13 3.38 -3.34
C VAL A 46 1.72 3.46 -4.73
N ARG A 47 2.31 2.38 -5.20
CA ARG A 47 2.91 2.37 -6.54
C ARG A 47 2.70 1.04 -7.21
N ALA A 48 2.75 1.05 -8.54
CA ALA A 48 2.63 -0.18 -9.30
C ALA A 48 3.84 -1.08 -9.01
N CYS A 49 3.56 -2.35 -8.81
CA CYS A 49 4.60 -3.32 -8.66
C CYS A 49 5.16 -3.53 -10.05
N GLY A 50 6.39 -3.23 -10.24
CA GLY A 50 6.99 -3.38 -11.54
C GLY A 50 6.92 -4.81 -11.98
N GLU A 51 6.19 -5.14 -13.05
CA GLU A 51 6.09 -6.40 -13.36
C GLU A 51 6.78 -6.67 -14.46
N GLY A 52 7.48 -7.30 -14.51
CA GLY A 52 8.32 -7.52 -15.64
C GLY A 52 7.59 -8.01 -16.81
#